data_1ae7c3484a63013c0045a76842fec420
#
_entry.id   1ae7c3484a63013c0045a76842fec420
#
_cell.length_a   1.000
_cell.length_b   1.000
_cell.length_c   1.000
_cell.angle_alpha   90.00
_cell.angle_beta   90.00
_cell.angle_gamma   90.00
#
_symmetry.space_group_name_H-M   'P 1'
#
loop_
_entity.id
_entity.type
_entity.pdbx_description
1 polymer ?
#
loop_
_entity_poly.entity_id
_entity_poly.type
_entity_poly.pdbx_seq_one_letter_code
_entity_poly.pdbx_strand_id
1 'polypeptide(L)'
;MAFPITRLRRLRHTPVLRNMVRETILTRDDLIMPLFVCPGTGVNNPISSMPGNSQLSVDLLVEECRHLYGIGVVAVLLFGIPEHKDEHGLVACEHNGIVQQAVRALKKALPDLYVIADICNCEYTTHGHCGTIVNGDVDNDLTLVALAKQSVSLAQEGIDMVAPSDMMDGRVGAIRR
;
A
#
# COMPACT_ATOMS: atom_id res chain seq x y z
N MET A 1 -40.48 -3.07 11.78
CA MET A 1 -41.22 -4.23 11.25
C MET A 1 -40.67 -5.48 11.91
N ALA A 2 -41.50 -6.42 12.32
CA ALA A 2 -41.07 -7.57 13.12
C ALA A 2 -41.65 -8.90 12.57
N PHE A 3 -40.94 -10.00 12.89
CA PHE A 3 -41.43 -11.35 12.72
C PHE A 3 -42.74 -11.52 13.52
N PRO A 4 -43.77 -12.27 13.03
CA PRO A 4 -43.78 -13.08 11.82
C PRO A 4 -44.22 -12.35 10.53
N ILE A 5 -44.57 -11.08 10.59
CA ILE A 5 -45.12 -10.31 9.44
C ILE A 5 -44.01 -10.09 8.40
N THR A 6 -42.82 -9.68 8.86
CA THR A 6 -41.63 -9.47 8.00
C THR A 6 -40.85 -10.76 7.88
N ARG A 7 -40.65 -11.25 6.66
CA ARG A 7 -39.97 -12.50 6.35
C ARG A 7 -38.86 -12.25 5.31
N LEU A 8 -37.74 -11.79 5.75
CA LEU A 8 -36.60 -11.37 4.91
C LEU A 8 -36.00 -12.51 4.06
N ARG A 9 -36.13 -13.78 4.49
CA ARG A 9 -35.66 -14.92 3.70
C ARG A 9 -36.37 -15.08 2.35
N ARG A 10 -37.53 -14.52 2.16
CA ARG A 10 -38.22 -14.53 0.86
C ARG A 10 -37.38 -13.93 -0.26
N LEU A 11 -36.58 -12.91 0.06
CA LEU A 11 -35.64 -12.24 -0.88
C LEU A 11 -34.38 -13.06 -1.20
N ARG A 12 -34.20 -14.20 -0.56
CA ARG A 12 -33.02 -15.08 -0.76
C ARG A 12 -33.35 -16.37 -1.52
N HIS A 13 -34.57 -16.53 -1.98
CA HIS A 13 -35.06 -17.80 -2.52
C HIS A 13 -34.34 -18.26 -3.80
N THR A 14 -34.08 -17.36 -4.71
CA THR A 14 -33.39 -17.67 -5.98
C THR A 14 -32.15 -16.77 -6.17
N PRO A 15 -31.14 -17.22 -6.97
CA PRO A 15 -29.99 -16.36 -7.34
C PRO A 15 -30.44 -15.06 -8.04
N VAL A 16 -31.43 -15.15 -8.93
CA VAL A 16 -31.97 -13.98 -9.65
C VAL A 16 -32.51 -12.95 -8.67
N LEU A 17 -33.38 -13.38 -7.74
CA LEU A 17 -33.95 -12.49 -6.74
C LEU A 17 -32.89 -11.87 -5.83
N ARG A 18 -31.88 -12.66 -5.40
CA ARG A 18 -30.76 -12.13 -4.62
C ARG A 18 -29.99 -11.05 -5.38
N ASN A 19 -29.78 -11.25 -6.69
CA ASN A 19 -29.10 -10.24 -7.53
C ASN A 19 -29.93 -8.97 -7.68
N MET A 20 -31.26 -9.10 -7.81
CA MET A 20 -32.16 -7.94 -7.94
C MET A 20 -32.21 -7.05 -6.70
N VAL A 21 -32.02 -7.63 -5.50
CA VAL A 21 -32.09 -6.91 -4.22
C VAL A 21 -30.71 -6.68 -3.58
N ARG A 22 -29.64 -6.94 -4.31
CA ARG A 22 -28.27 -6.75 -3.83
C ARG A 22 -27.99 -5.26 -3.64
N GLU A 23 -27.60 -4.87 -2.43
CA GLU A 23 -27.23 -3.49 -2.09
C GLU A 23 -25.75 -3.22 -2.36
N THR A 24 -24.88 -4.24 -2.16
CA THR A 24 -23.44 -4.13 -2.37
C THR A 24 -23.01 -4.93 -3.60
N ILE A 25 -22.33 -4.28 -4.52
CA ILE A 25 -21.73 -4.89 -5.71
C ILE A 25 -20.21 -4.76 -5.55
N LEU A 26 -19.50 -5.88 -5.61
CA LEU A 26 -18.04 -5.90 -5.66
C LEU A 26 -17.62 -6.06 -7.12
N THR A 27 -16.78 -5.13 -7.57
CA THR A 27 -16.18 -5.12 -8.91
C THR A 27 -14.65 -5.19 -8.80
N ARG A 28 -13.97 -5.31 -9.93
CA ARG A 28 -12.48 -5.25 -9.96
C ARG A 28 -11.95 -3.89 -9.56
N ASP A 29 -12.73 -2.83 -9.79
CA ASP A 29 -12.36 -1.45 -9.45
C ASP A 29 -12.36 -1.19 -7.93
N ASP A 30 -12.95 -2.10 -7.15
CA ASP A 30 -12.92 -2.07 -5.68
C ASP A 30 -11.66 -2.74 -5.09
N LEU A 31 -10.79 -3.33 -5.94
CA LEU A 31 -9.64 -4.10 -5.51
C LEU A 31 -8.34 -3.28 -5.61
N ILE A 32 -7.54 -3.33 -4.55
CA ILE A 32 -6.17 -2.81 -4.50
C ILE A 32 -5.24 -3.97 -4.18
N MET A 33 -4.27 -4.26 -5.04
CA MET A 33 -3.32 -5.36 -4.81
C MET A 33 -2.12 -4.89 -4.00
N PRO A 34 -1.87 -5.45 -2.78
CA PRO A 34 -0.66 -5.17 -2.03
C PRO A 34 0.53 -5.90 -2.65
N LEU A 35 1.65 -5.17 -2.86
CA LEU A 35 2.87 -5.71 -3.46
C LEU A 35 4.09 -5.27 -2.66
N PHE A 36 5.07 -6.15 -2.54
CA PHE A 36 6.30 -5.93 -1.79
C PHE A 36 7.46 -5.78 -2.77
N VAL A 37 8.15 -4.64 -2.71
CA VAL A 37 9.28 -4.35 -3.60
C VAL A 37 10.60 -4.38 -2.85
N CYS A 38 11.60 -5.08 -3.39
CA CYS A 38 12.94 -5.22 -2.82
C CYS A 38 14.03 -4.90 -3.86
N PRO A 39 15.27 -4.61 -3.41
CA PRO A 39 16.41 -4.40 -4.28
C PRO A 39 16.79 -5.66 -5.08
N GLY A 40 17.51 -5.45 -6.18
CA GLY A 40 18.04 -6.51 -7.04
C GLY A 40 17.42 -6.53 -8.43
N THR A 41 17.70 -7.60 -9.17
CA THR A 41 17.17 -7.85 -10.51
C THR A 41 16.79 -9.32 -10.62
N GLY A 42 15.61 -9.62 -11.14
CA GLY A 42 15.09 -10.99 -11.24
C GLY A 42 14.78 -11.63 -9.88
N VAL A 43 14.64 -10.84 -8.82
CA VAL A 43 14.37 -11.34 -7.46
C VAL A 43 12.88 -11.62 -7.29
N ASN A 44 12.57 -12.85 -6.90
CA ASN A 44 11.23 -13.30 -6.52
C ASN A 44 11.36 -14.17 -5.26
N ASN A 45 11.21 -13.57 -4.08
CA ASN A 45 11.32 -14.23 -2.79
C ASN A 45 9.92 -14.48 -2.21
N PRO A 46 9.40 -15.73 -2.24
CA PRO A 46 8.10 -16.04 -1.67
C PRO A 46 8.01 -15.71 -0.19
N ILE A 47 6.90 -15.10 0.24
CA ILE A 47 6.63 -14.78 1.64
C ILE A 47 5.90 -15.97 2.26
N SER A 48 6.59 -16.72 3.13
CA SER A 48 6.07 -17.98 3.70
C SER A 48 4.77 -17.83 4.49
N SER A 49 4.58 -16.68 5.16
CA SER A 49 3.37 -16.35 5.93
C SER A 49 2.21 -15.83 5.05
N MET A 50 2.47 -15.53 3.76
CA MET A 50 1.49 -14.99 2.82
C MET A 50 1.56 -15.77 1.50
N PRO A 51 1.01 -17.00 1.44
CA PRO A 51 1.07 -17.83 0.24
C PRO A 51 0.52 -17.09 -1.00
N GLY A 52 1.27 -17.15 -2.10
CA GLY A 52 0.96 -16.44 -3.34
C GLY A 52 1.52 -15.01 -3.43
N ASN A 53 2.14 -14.51 -2.36
CA ASN A 53 2.82 -13.20 -2.35
C ASN A 53 4.33 -13.40 -2.28
N SER A 54 5.06 -12.48 -2.91
CA SER A 54 6.53 -12.47 -2.94
C SER A 54 7.06 -11.05 -2.79
N GLN A 55 8.30 -10.95 -2.30
CA GLN A 55 9.09 -9.73 -2.44
C GLN A 55 9.70 -9.74 -3.85
N LEU A 56 9.40 -8.73 -4.63
CA LEU A 56 9.79 -8.63 -6.04
C LEU A 56 10.80 -7.51 -6.25
N SER A 57 11.80 -7.76 -7.08
CA SER A 57 12.61 -6.66 -7.62
C SER A 57 11.79 -5.79 -8.57
N VAL A 58 12.23 -4.56 -8.82
CA VAL A 58 11.48 -3.57 -9.62
C VAL A 58 11.11 -4.09 -11.01
N ASP A 59 11.99 -4.83 -11.67
CA ASP A 59 11.73 -5.43 -12.98
C ASP A 59 10.58 -6.44 -12.94
N LEU A 60 10.59 -7.36 -11.98
CA LEU A 60 9.51 -8.34 -11.80
C LEU A 60 8.23 -7.72 -11.27
N LEU A 61 8.33 -6.67 -10.45
CA LEU A 61 7.17 -5.90 -10.01
C LEU A 61 6.42 -5.28 -11.20
N VAL A 62 7.15 -4.73 -12.17
CA VAL A 62 6.54 -4.16 -13.39
C VAL A 62 5.82 -5.25 -14.21
N GLU A 63 6.40 -6.44 -14.33
CA GLU A 63 5.75 -7.57 -15.02
C GLU A 63 4.48 -8.02 -14.30
N GLU A 64 4.53 -8.15 -12.97
CA GLU A 64 3.36 -8.49 -12.15
C GLU A 64 2.25 -7.44 -12.31
N CYS A 65 2.60 -6.16 -12.27
CA CYS A 65 1.63 -5.08 -12.47
C CYS A 65 1.03 -5.08 -13.87
N ARG A 66 1.78 -5.45 -14.91
CA ARG A 66 1.22 -5.66 -16.27
C ARG A 66 0.19 -6.78 -16.31
N HIS A 67 0.49 -7.89 -15.63
CA HIS A 67 -0.45 -9.01 -15.51
C HIS A 67 -1.73 -8.57 -14.79
N LEU A 68 -1.61 -7.95 -13.62
CA LEU A 68 -2.74 -7.44 -12.82
C LEU A 68 -3.60 -6.46 -13.60
N TYR A 69 -2.98 -5.49 -14.26
CA TYR A 69 -3.67 -4.52 -15.11
C TYR A 69 -4.43 -5.19 -16.27
N GLY A 70 -3.80 -6.21 -16.89
CA GLY A 70 -4.39 -7.00 -17.97
C GLY A 70 -5.64 -7.77 -17.55
N ILE A 71 -5.75 -8.20 -16.30
CA ILE A 71 -6.94 -8.87 -15.74
C ILE A 71 -7.94 -7.89 -15.11
N GLY A 72 -7.62 -6.58 -15.14
CA GLY A 72 -8.51 -5.49 -14.73
C GLY A 72 -8.37 -5.05 -13.27
N VAL A 73 -7.27 -5.39 -12.58
CA VAL A 73 -6.89 -4.79 -11.29
C VAL A 73 -6.09 -3.53 -11.61
N VAL A 74 -6.67 -2.37 -11.32
CA VAL A 74 -6.15 -1.08 -11.79
C VAL A 74 -5.41 -0.29 -10.70
N ALA A 75 -5.37 -0.80 -9.47
CA ALA A 75 -4.71 -0.15 -8.35
C ALA A 75 -3.78 -1.12 -7.59
N VAL A 76 -2.61 -0.64 -7.17
CA VAL A 76 -1.64 -1.38 -6.37
C VAL A 76 -1.20 -0.56 -5.16
N LEU A 77 -0.89 -1.24 -4.05
CA LEU A 77 -0.32 -0.64 -2.84
C LEU A 77 1.08 -1.21 -2.61
N LEU A 78 2.09 -0.35 -2.62
CA LEU A 78 3.48 -0.73 -2.50
C LEU A 78 3.98 -0.69 -1.06
N PHE A 79 4.67 -1.77 -0.66
CA PHE A 79 5.45 -1.87 0.57
C PHE A 79 6.92 -2.03 0.20
N GLY A 80 7.78 -1.16 0.74
CA GLY A 80 9.21 -1.17 0.44
C GLY A 80 10.00 -2.07 1.39
N ILE A 81 10.87 -2.91 0.84
CA ILE A 81 11.86 -3.67 1.61
C ILE A 81 13.23 -3.07 1.27
N PRO A 82 13.78 -2.15 2.09
CA PRO A 82 15.04 -1.47 1.78
C PRO A 82 16.24 -2.42 1.92
N GLU A 83 17.34 -2.12 1.23
CA GLU A 83 18.60 -2.87 1.34
C GLU A 83 19.23 -2.69 2.72
N HIS A 84 19.12 -1.50 3.27
CA HIS A 84 19.60 -1.15 4.60
C HIS A 84 18.56 -0.35 5.35
N LYS A 85 18.66 -0.34 6.67
CA LYS A 85 17.78 0.40 7.58
C LYS A 85 18.62 1.34 8.42
N ASP A 86 18.05 2.42 8.87
CA ASP A 86 18.67 3.34 9.81
C ASP A 86 17.80 3.53 11.07
N GLU A 87 18.34 4.23 12.08
CA GLU A 87 17.66 4.43 13.35
C GLU A 87 16.43 5.36 13.23
N HIS A 88 16.41 6.24 12.21
CA HIS A 88 15.37 7.26 12.03
C HIS A 88 14.45 7.01 10.83
N GLY A 89 14.69 5.92 10.08
CA GLY A 89 13.91 5.60 8.87
C GLY A 89 14.12 6.57 7.71
N LEU A 90 15.25 7.30 7.67
CA LEU A 90 15.52 8.31 6.65
C LEU A 90 15.72 7.71 5.25
N VAL A 91 16.09 6.44 5.18
CA VAL A 91 16.15 5.65 3.93
C VAL A 91 14.85 5.71 3.16
N ALA A 92 13.71 5.84 3.84
CA ALA A 92 12.40 5.99 3.21
C ALA A 92 12.25 7.27 2.36
N CYS A 93 13.11 8.27 2.59
CA CYS A 93 13.06 9.57 1.90
C CYS A 93 14.10 9.70 0.78
N GLU A 94 14.94 8.69 0.56
CA GLU A 94 16.01 8.74 -0.42
C GLU A 94 15.46 8.79 -1.85
N HIS A 95 16.02 9.66 -2.69
CA HIS A 95 15.64 9.76 -4.10
C HIS A 95 15.77 8.42 -4.84
N ASN A 96 16.77 7.61 -4.50
CA ASN A 96 16.94 6.26 -5.03
C ASN A 96 16.41 5.17 -4.10
N GLY A 97 15.51 5.50 -3.17
CA GLY A 97 14.81 4.53 -2.35
C GLY A 97 14.05 3.51 -3.20
N ILE A 98 13.85 2.32 -2.66
CA ILE A 98 13.30 1.21 -3.44
C ILE A 98 11.88 1.50 -3.94
N VAL A 99 11.04 2.16 -3.14
CA VAL A 99 9.67 2.53 -3.55
C VAL A 99 9.71 3.65 -4.58
N GLN A 100 10.60 4.64 -4.45
CA GLN A 100 10.81 5.70 -5.43
C GLN A 100 11.21 5.15 -6.79
N GLN A 101 12.13 4.17 -6.82
CA GLN A 101 12.50 3.46 -8.05
C GLN A 101 11.31 2.71 -8.65
N ALA A 102 10.52 2.01 -7.82
CA ALA A 102 9.33 1.26 -8.25
C ALA A 102 8.27 2.20 -8.85
N VAL A 103 7.98 3.32 -8.19
CA VAL A 103 7.02 4.32 -8.69
C VAL A 103 7.43 4.84 -10.07
N ARG A 104 8.69 5.28 -10.23
CA ARG A 104 9.21 5.74 -11.54
C ARG A 104 9.05 4.68 -12.63
N ALA A 105 9.41 3.43 -12.32
CA ALA A 105 9.33 2.33 -13.28
C ALA A 105 7.87 2.02 -13.66
N LEU A 106 6.97 1.97 -12.69
CA LEU A 106 5.55 1.71 -12.90
C LEU A 106 4.88 2.84 -13.69
N LYS A 107 5.10 4.10 -13.33
CA LYS A 107 4.53 5.25 -14.04
C LYS A 107 5.03 5.37 -15.47
N LYS A 108 6.27 4.95 -15.73
CA LYS A 108 6.81 4.87 -17.10
C LYS A 108 6.19 3.72 -17.91
N ALA A 109 5.99 2.55 -17.29
CA ALA A 109 5.54 1.35 -17.97
C ALA A 109 4.01 1.25 -18.10
N LEU A 110 3.28 1.76 -17.13
CA LEU A 110 1.83 1.69 -16.97
C LEU A 110 1.31 3.04 -16.43
N PRO A 111 1.25 4.10 -17.25
CA PRO A 111 0.89 5.44 -16.80
C PRO A 111 -0.51 5.54 -16.17
N ASP A 112 -1.44 4.68 -16.59
CA ASP A 112 -2.82 4.64 -16.10
C ASP A 112 -3.02 3.74 -14.87
N LEU A 113 -1.97 3.00 -14.44
CA LEU A 113 -2.04 2.23 -13.19
C LEU A 113 -2.07 3.19 -11.99
N TYR A 114 -3.04 3.01 -11.09
CA TYR A 114 -3.12 3.79 -9.86
C TYR A 114 -2.15 3.22 -8.82
N VAL A 115 -1.10 3.96 -8.53
CA VAL A 115 -0.02 3.53 -7.64
C VAL A 115 -0.16 4.21 -6.28
N ILE A 116 -0.30 3.41 -5.25
CA ILE A 116 -0.39 3.83 -3.85
C ILE A 116 0.88 3.37 -3.14
N ALA A 117 1.42 4.12 -2.21
CA ALA A 117 2.49 3.65 -1.32
C ALA A 117 2.09 3.74 0.14
N ASP A 118 2.48 2.74 0.90
CA ASP A 118 2.45 2.78 2.35
C ASP A 118 3.37 3.87 2.88
N ILE A 119 2.92 4.61 3.90
CA ILE A 119 3.73 5.59 4.62
C ILE A 119 3.83 5.15 6.07
N CYS A 120 4.92 4.50 6.38
CA CYS A 120 5.31 4.06 7.71
C CYS A 120 6.82 3.95 7.80
N ASN A 121 7.38 4.06 9.01
CA ASN A 121 8.82 3.92 9.21
C ASN A 121 9.26 2.50 9.63
N CYS A 122 8.34 1.59 9.97
CA CYS A 122 8.69 0.27 10.50
C CYS A 122 9.50 -0.60 9.53
N GLU A 123 9.32 -0.45 8.22
CA GLU A 123 10.11 -1.11 7.19
C GLU A 123 11.55 -0.57 7.11
N TYR A 124 11.76 0.69 7.53
CA TYR A 124 13.00 1.46 7.31
C TYR A 124 13.83 1.65 8.56
N THR A 125 13.25 1.43 9.76
CA THR A 125 13.96 1.57 11.04
C THR A 125 14.61 0.26 11.47
N THR A 126 15.81 0.34 12.08
CA THR A 126 16.53 -0.82 12.61
C THR A 126 15.79 -1.48 13.77
N HIS A 127 15.04 -0.72 14.56
CA HIS A 127 14.27 -1.19 15.69
C HIS A 127 12.85 -1.65 15.33
N GLY A 128 12.39 -1.41 14.08
CA GLY A 128 11.08 -1.86 13.59
C GLY A 128 9.86 -1.10 14.11
N HIS A 129 10.04 0.00 14.85
CA HIS A 129 8.94 0.87 15.24
C HIS A 129 8.54 1.82 14.11
N CYS A 130 7.27 2.22 14.13
CA CYS A 130 6.69 3.11 13.11
C CYS A 130 7.15 4.57 13.22
N GLY A 131 7.92 4.95 14.21
CA GLY A 131 8.37 6.32 14.43
C GLY A 131 9.75 6.43 15.08
N THR A 132 10.21 7.67 15.18
CA THR A 132 11.47 8.04 15.82
C THR A 132 11.40 7.77 17.32
N ILE A 133 12.42 7.08 17.87
CA ILE A 133 12.48 6.77 19.29
C ILE A 133 13.33 7.82 20.01
N VAL A 134 12.77 8.41 21.07
CA VAL A 134 13.45 9.35 21.97
C VAL A 134 13.23 8.89 23.42
N ASN A 135 14.30 8.74 24.17
CA ASN A 135 14.26 8.26 25.57
C ASN A 135 13.47 6.95 25.79
N GLY A 136 13.51 6.06 24.79
CA GLY A 136 12.86 4.73 24.87
C GLY A 136 11.37 4.70 24.50
N ASP A 137 10.82 5.81 24.04
CA ASP A 137 9.45 5.90 23.56
C ASP A 137 9.38 6.57 22.17
N VAL A 138 8.26 6.39 21.47
CA VAL A 138 8.06 6.99 20.15
C VAL A 138 7.69 8.47 20.30
N ASP A 139 8.49 9.34 19.68
CA ASP A 139 8.19 10.77 19.58
C ASP A 139 7.25 11.04 18.42
N ASN A 140 6.02 11.42 18.74
CA ASN A 140 4.97 11.70 17.75
C ASN A 140 5.36 12.82 16.78
N ASP A 141 5.82 13.95 17.30
CA ASP A 141 5.98 15.18 16.51
C ASP A 141 7.22 15.11 15.60
N LEU A 142 8.30 14.51 16.07
CA LEU A 142 9.45 14.22 15.21
C LEU A 142 9.10 13.22 14.10
N THR A 143 8.27 12.23 14.41
CA THR A 143 7.80 11.26 13.41
C THR A 143 6.94 11.90 12.34
N LEU A 144 6.08 12.87 12.68
CA LEU A 144 5.27 13.60 11.70
C LEU A 144 6.13 14.27 10.62
N VAL A 145 7.29 14.80 11.01
CA VAL A 145 8.23 15.44 10.07
C VAL A 145 8.81 14.39 9.09
N ALA A 146 9.16 13.19 9.58
CA ALA A 146 9.67 12.11 8.74
C ALA A 146 8.61 11.62 7.75
N LEU A 147 7.39 11.38 8.21
CA LEU A 147 6.26 10.93 7.36
C LEU A 147 5.92 11.95 6.27
N ALA A 148 5.94 13.25 6.58
CA ALA A 148 5.73 14.30 5.60
C ALA A 148 6.84 14.31 4.53
N LYS A 149 8.12 14.16 4.93
CA LYS A 149 9.26 14.08 4.00
C LYS A 149 9.16 12.85 3.09
N GLN A 150 8.81 11.68 3.65
CA GLN A 150 8.60 10.45 2.88
C GLN A 150 7.50 10.65 1.83
N SER A 151 6.38 11.24 2.22
CA SER A 151 5.26 11.53 1.32
C SER A 151 5.65 12.48 0.19
N VAL A 152 6.41 13.54 0.48
CA VAL A 152 6.92 14.48 -0.53
C VAL A 152 7.89 13.80 -1.49
N SER A 153 8.80 12.95 -0.99
CA SER A 153 9.75 12.24 -1.86
C SER A 153 9.05 11.33 -2.87
N LEU A 154 7.98 10.67 -2.46
CA LEU A 154 7.16 9.82 -3.34
C LEU A 154 6.31 10.66 -4.31
N ALA A 155 5.76 11.79 -3.86
CA ALA A 155 5.01 12.69 -4.72
C ALA A 155 5.87 13.25 -5.86
N GLN A 156 7.15 13.52 -5.63
CA GLN A 156 8.12 13.95 -6.65
C GLN A 156 8.34 12.89 -7.74
N GLU A 157 8.12 11.62 -7.42
CA GLU A 157 8.23 10.50 -8.37
C GLU A 157 6.92 10.20 -9.12
N GLY A 158 5.85 10.94 -8.82
CA GLY A 158 4.58 10.83 -9.53
C GLY A 158 3.63 9.77 -8.96
N ILE A 159 3.72 9.46 -7.67
CA ILE A 159 2.74 8.59 -7.01
C ILE A 159 1.34 9.20 -7.03
N ASP A 160 0.30 8.38 -7.13
CA ASP A 160 -1.08 8.87 -7.16
C ASP A 160 -1.67 9.08 -5.77
N MET A 161 -1.24 8.27 -4.78
CA MET A 161 -1.74 8.35 -3.41
C MET A 161 -0.69 7.85 -2.42
N VAL A 162 -0.69 8.44 -1.23
CA VAL A 162 0.00 7.93 -0.05
C VAL A 162 -1.01 7.41 0.97
N ALA A 163 -0.71 6.27 1.59
CA ALA A 163 -1.57 5.59 2.55
C ALA A 163 -0.87 5.44 3.90
N PRO A 164 -0.98 6.42 4.81
CA PRO A 164 -0.29 6.36 6.09
C PRO A 164 -0.87 5.27 6.99
N SER A 165 -0.06 4.27 7.30
CA SER A 165 -0.40 3.13 8.17
C SER A 165 0.24 3.22 9.55
N ASP A 166 1.04 4.25 9.82
CA ASP A 166 1.62 4.56 11.11
C ASP A 166 0.55 4.87 12.18
N MET A 167 0.99 5.08 13.41
CA MET A 167 0.10 5.32 14.56
C MET A 167 0.17 6.78 15.08
N MET A 168 0.76 7.73 14.33
CA MET A 168 1.00 9.09 14.83
C MET A 168 -0.26 9.95 14.80
N ASP A 169 -0.49 10.68 15.86
CA ASP A 169 -1.56 11.67 15.94
C ASP A 169 -1.27 12.86 15.01
N GLY A 170 -2.26 13.27 14.23
CA GLY A 170 -2.15 14.43 13.36
C GLY A 170 -1.41 14.18 12.03
N ARG A 171 -1.01 12.95 11.69
CA ARG A 171 -0.23 12.61 10.48
C ARG A 171 -0.87 13.06 9.18
N VAL A 172 -2.17 12.90 9.03
CA VAL A 172 -2.87 13.35 7.81
C VAL A 172 -2.74 14.87 7.63
N GLY A 173 -2.89 15.62 8.72
CA GLY A 173 -2.69 17.07 8.69
C GLY A 173 -1.24 17.48 8.41
N ALA A 174 -0.25 16.72 8.90
CA ALA A 174 1.17 16.98 8.64
C ALA A 174 1.55 16.69 7.17
N ILE A 175 1.05 15.59 6.60
CA ILE A 175 1.31 15.21 5.20
C ILE A 175 0.65 16.16 4.22
N ARG A 176 -0.49 16.75 4.55
CA ARG A 176 -1.24 17.64 3.65
C ARG A 176 -0.79 19.11 3.66
N ARG A 177 0.04 19.53 4.58
CA ARG A 177 0.63 20.87 4.64
C ARG A 177 1.83 21.04 3.73
#